data_928d3e13f8fd23ce8699d133bc4b8cb5
#
_entry.id   928d3e13f8fd23ce8699d133bc4b8cb5
#
_cell.length_a   1.000
_cell.length_b   1.000
_cell.length_c   1.000
_cell.angle_alpha   90.00
_cell.angle_beta   90.00
_cell.angle_gamma   90.00
#
_symmetry.space_group_name_H-M   'P 1'
#
loop_
_entity.id
_entity.type
_entity.pdbx_description
1 polymer ?
#
loop_
_entity_poly.entity_id
_entity_poly.type
_entity_poly.pdbx_seq_one_letter_code
_entity_poly.pdbx_strand_id
1 'polypeptide(L)'
;MKKIIVIIFLLVSTNAFSAENQRLNFTIETFEEAKKNGETVVVTAWNKYCGTCKRQKVVLDQAEKDFKDVLFLYYNHPKMIDVAKYLKIDHRSTILVYKGNIEVSRSLGQVDKSIIYSNIKKGI
;
A
#
# COMPACT_ATOMS: atom_id res chain seq x y z
N MET A 1 -42.69 -3.53 46.36
CA MET A 1 -41.35 -3.08 45.96
C MET A 1 -41.12 -3.48 44.53
N LYS A 2 -41.18 -2.53 43.63
CA LYS A 2 -40.86 -2.78 42.22
C LYS A 2 -39.38 -2.61 42.01
N LYS A 3 -38.66 -3.69 41.68
CA LYS A 3 -37.25 -3.62 41.28
C LYS A 3 -37.20 -3.15 39.82
N ILE A 4 -36.72 -1.93 39.64
CA ILE A 4 -36.46 -1.39 38.29
C ILE A 4 -35.13 -1.98 37.84
N ILE A 5 -35.20 -2.90 36.87
CA ILE A 5 -34.01 -3.41 36.19
C ILE A 5 -33.65 -2.38 35.13
N VAL A 6 -32.62 -1.59 35.39
CA VAL A 6 -32.03 -0.71 34.40
C VAL A 6 -31.15 -1.58 33.50
N ILE A 7 -31.67 -1.92 32.33
CA ILE A 7 -30.86 -2.57 31.28
C ILE A 7 -30.05 -1.46 30.63
N ILE A 8 -28.78 -1.38 31.02
CA ILE A 8 -27.81 -0.52 30.34
C ILE A 8 -27.49 -1.20 29.00
N PHE A 9 -28.10 -0.68 27.93
CA PHE A 9 -27.70 -1.03 26.58
C PHE A 9 -26.33 -0.40 26.32
N LEU A 10 -25.28 -1.20 26.46
CA LEU A 10 -23.95 -0.86 25.97
C LEU A 10 -24.01 -0.84 24.44
N LEU A 11 -24.20 0.34 23.87
CA LEU A 11 -23.99 0.59 22.45
C LEU A 11 -22.50 0.40 22.16
N VAL A 12 -22.14 -0.81 21.81
CA VAL A 12 -20.84 -1.06 21.18
C VAL A 12 -20.92 -0.43 19.81
N SER A 13 -20.44 0.80 19.70
CA SER A 13 -20.18 1.43 18.41
C SER A 13 -19.07 0.64 17.73
N THR A 14 -19.44 -0.35 16.96
CA THR A 14 -18.51 -0.93 16.00
C THR A 14 -18.28 0.14 14.94
N ASN A 15 -17.22 0.91 15.10
CA ASN A 15 -16.68 1.68 14.01
C ASN A 15 -16.23 0.66 12.96
N ALA A 16 -17.13 0.33 12.05
CA ALA A 16 -16.76 -0.32 10.82
C ALA A 16 -15.88 0.68 10.06
N PHE A 17 -14.57 0.54 10.19
CA PHE A 17 -13.62 1.17 9.31
C PHE A 17 -13.89 0.56 7.95
N SER A 18 -14.73 1.20 7.13
CA SER A 18 -14.75 0.94 5.71
C SER A 18 -13.40 1.42 5.21
N ALA A 19 -12.50 0.49 4.94
CA ALA A 19 -11.29 0.78 4.20
C ALA A 19 -11.72 1.11 2.77
N GLU A 20 -12.19 2.34 2.56
CA GLU A 20 -12.07 2.95 1.25
C GLU A 20 -10.60 2.87 0.89
N ASN A 21 -10.31 2.37 -0.31
CA ASN A 21 -8.96 2.24 -0.86
C ASN A 21 -8.30 3.62 -0.95
N GLN A 22 -7.96 4.18 0.20
CA GLN A 22 -7.15 5.39 0.25
C GLN A 22 -5.72 4.93 0.03
N ARG A 23 -5.19 5.28 -1.14
CA ARG A 23 -3.77 5.18 -1.39
C ARG A 23 -3.05 5.89 -0.28
N LEU A 24 -2.34 5.11 0.52
CA LEU A 24 -1.58 5.66 1.62
C LEU A 24 -0.31 6.29 1.08
N ASN A 25 -0.08 7.54 1.43
CA ASN A 25 1.20 8.17 1.19
C ASN A 25 2.29 7.42 1.95
N PHE A 26 3.42 7.22 1.30
CA PHE A 26 4.58 6.60 1.92
C PHE A 26 5.09 7.46 3.09
N THR A 27 5.27 6.83 4.23
CA THR A 27 6.08 7.34 5.32
C THR A 27 7.07 6.26 5.73
N ILE A 28 8.25 6.66 6.18
CA ILE A 28 9.27 5.70 6.65
C ILE A 28 8.72 4.89 7.83
N GLU A 29 7.99 5.53 8.73
CA GLU A 29 7.40 4.89 9.90
C GLU A 29 6.41 3.79 9.50
N THR A 30 5.46 4.10 8.61
CA THR A 30 4.46 3.12 8.14
C THR A 30 5.13 1.96 7.41
N PHE A 31 6.13 2.25 6.59
CA PHE A 31 6.86 1.24 5.84
C PHE A 31 7.68 0.32 6.77
N GLU A 32 8.42 0.89 7.72
CA GLU A 32 9.23 0.12 8.67
C GLU A 32 8.35 -0.73 9.60
N GLU A 33 7.22 -0.19 10.04
CA GLU A 33 6.26 -0.95 10.86
C GLU A 33 5.69 -2.15 10.11
N ALA A 34 5.27 -1.96 8.86
CA ALA A 34 4.74 -3.03 8.03
C ALA A 34 5.81 -4.12 7.78
N LYS A 35 7.05 -3.73 7.52
CA LYS A 35 8.18 -4.66 7.38
C LYS A 35 8.40 -5.47 8.65
N LYS A 36 8.42 -4.81 9.79
CA LYS A 36 8.59 -5.44 11.11
C LYS A 36 7.47 -6.45 11.40
N ASN A 37 6.25 -6.15 10.98
CA ASN A 37 5.09 -7.03 11.14
C ASN A 37 5.03 -8.16 10.10
N GLY A 38 5.99 -8.26 9.19
CA GLY A 38 6.03 -9.29 8.17
C GLY A 38 5.00 -9.12 7.06
N GLU A 39 4.46 -7.92 6.89
CA GLU A 39 3.45 -7.63 5.87
C GLU A 39 4.03 -7.62 4.45
N THR A 40 3.16 -7.86 3.48
CA THR A 40 3.47 -7.62 2.07
C THR A 40 3.21 -6.16 1.74
N VAL A 41 4.22 -5.47 1.23
CA VAL A 41 4.15 -4.04 0.90
C VAL A 41 4.53 -3.82 -0.56
N VAL A 42 3.70 -3.06 -1.26
CA VAL A 42 4.00 -2.55 -2.61
C VAL A 42 4.27 -1.07 -2.50
N VAL A 43 5.43 -0.63 -2.99
CA VAL A 43 5.81 0.79 -3.03
C VAL A 43 5.91 1.25 -4.47
N THR A 44 5.26 2.35 -4.79
CA THR A 44 5.25 2.92 -6.14
C THR A 44 5.80 4.34 -6.13
N ALA A 45 6.83 4.57 -6.93
CA ALA A 45 7.36 5.88 -7.24
C ALA A 45 6.59 6.49 -8.41
N TRP A 46 5.88 7.60 -8.20
CA TRP A 46 5.05 8.20 -9.22
C TRP A 46 5.30 9.69 -9.43
N ASN A 47 4.82 10.20 -10.55
CA ASN A 47 4.76 11.62 -10.87
C ASN A 47 3.51 11.88 -11.72
N LYS A 48 2.81 12.96 -11.45
CA LYS A 48 1.59 13.34 -12.20
C LYS A 48 1.81 13.57 -13.71
N TYR A 49 3.03 13.89 -14.12
CA TYR A 49 3.39 14.10 -15.53
C TYR A 49 3.95 12.85 -16.22
N CYS A 50 3.97 11.72 -15.55
CA CYS A 50 4.52 10.47 -16.03
C CYS A 50 3.43 9.61 -16.67
N GLY A 51 3.46 9.46 -18.00
CA GLY A 51 2.47 8.64 -18.72
C GLY A 51 2.52 7.17 -18.36
N THR A 52 3.71 6.61 -18.13
CA THR A 52 3.89 5.24 -17.64
C THR A 52 3.28 5.06 -16.24
N CYS A 53 3.48 6.01 -15.35
CA CYS A 53 2.87 5.97 -14.00
C CYS A 53 1.34 5.95 -14.07
N LYS A 54 0.73 6.68 -15.01
CA LYS A 54 -0.72 6.67 -15.21
C LYS A 54 -1.23 5.29 -15.64
N ARG A 55 -0.49 4.60 -16.52
CA ARG A 55 -0.83 3.23 -16.93
C ARG A 55 -0.64 2.23 -15.79
N GLN A 56 0.42 2.38 -15.02
CA GLN A 56 0.63 1.58 -13.80
C GLN A 56 -0.50 1.79 -12.79
N LYS A 57 -0.97 3.03 -12.65
CA LYS A 57 -2.06 3.39 -11.74
C LYS A 57 -3.32 2.56 -12.01
N VAL A 58 -3.70 2.40 -13.28
CA VAL A 58 -4.88 1.60 -13.65
C VAL A 58 -4.75 0.16 -13.15
N VAL A 59 -3.59 -0.45 -13.34
CA VAL A 59 -3.30 -1.81 -12.88
C VAL A 59 -3.26 -1.89 -11.35
N LEU A 60 -2.60 -0.94 -10.70
CA LEU A 60 -2.45 -0.92 -9.24
C LEU A 60 -3.77 -0.62 -8.53
N ASP A 61 -4.64 0.20 -9.10
CA ASP A 61 -5.99 0.41 -8.57
C ASP A 61 -6.80 -0.89 -8.51
N GLN A 62 -6.68 -1.72 -9.53
CA GLN A 62 -7.30 -3.04 -9.54
C GLN A 62 -6.61 -4.00 -8.56
N ALA A 63 -5.28 -3.96 -8.50
CA ALA A 63 -4.50 -4.78 -7.59
C ALA A 63 -4.86 -4.52 -6.12
N GLU A 64 -5.10 -3.27 -5.74
CA GLU A 64 -5.54 -2.90 -4.39
C GLU A 64 -6.86 -3.58 -4.00
N LYS A 65 -7.75 -3.79 -4.96
CA LYS A 65 -9.02 -4.49 -4.75
C LYS A 65 -8.85 -6.00 -4.67
N ASP A 66 -7.92 -6.54 -5.44
CA ASP A 66 -7.70 -7.98 -5.57
C ASP A 66 -6.77 -8.54 -4.46
N PHE A 67 -5.87 -7.72 -3.93
CA PHE A 67 -4.92 -8.07 -2.88
C PHE A 67 -5.19 -7.28 -1.60
N LYS A 68 -6.25 -7.61 -0.88
CA LYS A 68 -6.73 -6.85 0.29
C LYS A 68 -5.77 -6.88 1.48
N ASP A 69 -4.93 -7.90 1.59
CA ASP A 69 -3.97 -8.06 2.68
C ASP A 69 -2.61 -7.43 2.38
N VAL A 70 -2.48 -6.78 1.22
CA VAL A 70 -1.26 -6.10 0.78
C VAL A 70 -1.37 -4.61 1.06
N LEU A 71 -0.33 -4.04 1.66
CA LEU A 71 -0.23 -2.60 1.87
C LEU A 71 0.35 -1.93 0.63
N PHE A 72 -0.39 -0.99 0.06
CA PHE A 72 0.06 -0.20 -1.10
C PHE A 72 0.44 1.20 -0.65
N LEU A 73 1.70 1.58 -0.88
CA LEU A 73 2.27 2.88 -0.53
C LEU A 73 2.74 3.61 -1.80
N TYR A 74 2.50 4.90 -1.85
CA TYR A 74 2.84 5.76 -2.98
C TYR A 74 3.64 6.96 -2.52
N TYR A 75 4.63 7.36 -3.30
CA TYR A 75 5.32 8.63 -3.06
C TYR A 75 5.58 9.38 -4.35
N ASN A 76 5.56 10.71 -4.26
CA ASN A 76 5.88 11.60 -5.38
C ASN A 76 7.39 11.68 -5.56
N HIS A 77 7.91 10.99 -6.55
CA HIS A 77 9.36 10.81 -6.75
C HIS A 77 10.13 12.13 -6.84
N PRO A 78 9.72 13.14 -7.64
CA PRO A 78 10.50 14.36 -7.75
C PRO A 78 10.45 15.26 -6.51
N LYS A 79 9.45 15.10 -5.65
CA LYS A 79 9.30 15.92 -4.43
C LYS A 79 9.89 15.27 -3.19
N MET A 80 9.97 13.95 -3.16
CA MET A 80 10.38 13.18 -1.99
C MET A 80 11.73 12.48 -2.24
N ILE A 81 12.76 13.29 -2.50
CA ILE A 81 14.11 12.80 -2.81
C ILE A 81 14.69 11.93 -1.68
N ASP A 82 14.39 12.26 -0.43
CA ASP A 82 14.87 11.49 0.72
C ASP A 82 14.29 10.08 0.74
N VAL A 83 13.01 9.92 0.36
CA VAL A 83 12.37 8.61 0.22
C VAL A 83 13.02 7.82 -0.92
N ALA A 84 13.26 8.47 -2.05
CA ALA A 84 13.93 7.84 -3.18
C ALA A 84 15.31 7.30 -2.80
N LYS A 85 16.11 8.09 -2.08
CA LYS A 85 17.42 7.66 -1.57
C LYS A 85 17.32 6.52 -0.58
N TYR A 86 16.36 6.60 0.34
CA TYR A 86 16.11 5.57 1.34
C TYR A 86 15.78 4.22 0.70
N LEU A 87 14.94 4.24 -0.34
CA LEU A 87 14.53 3.05 -1.09
C LEU A 87 15.49 2.67 -2.22
N LYS A 88 16.53 3.46 -2.47
CA LYS A 88 17.46 3.31 -3.61
C LYS A 88 16.73 3.27 -4.95
N ILE A 89 15.79 4.18 -5.13
CA ILE A 89 15.01 4.34 -6.37
C ILE A 89 15.59 5.53 -7.15
N ASP A 90 16.00 5.29 -8.40
CA ASP A 90 16.58 6.30 -9.27
C ASP A 90 15.56 6.93 -10.22
N HIS A 91 14.47 6.23 -10.52
CA HIS A 91 13.50 6.63 -11.51
C HIS A 91 12.06 6.53 -11.00
N ARG A 92 11.20 7.48 -11.41
CA ARG A 92 9.74 7.34 -11.33
C ARG A 92 9.30 6.07 -12.09
N SER A 93 8.07 5.62 -11.88
CA SER A 93 7.55 4.36 -12.45
C SER A 93 8.25 3.08 -11.95
N THR A 94 9.00 3.16 -10.87
CA THR A 94 9.55 2.01 -10.16
C THR A 94 8.52 1.44 -9.19
N ILE A 95 8.35 0.12 -9.23
CA ILE A 95 7.47 -0.61 -8.30
C ILE A 95 8.33 -1.59 -7.52
N LEU A 96 8.29 -1.48 -6.20
CA LEU A 96 8.93 -2.40 -5.26
C LEU A 96 7.90 -3.29 -4.61
N VAL A 97 8.23 -4.54 -4.36
CA VAL A 97 7.44 -5.45 -3.53
C VAL A 97 8.33 -6.00 -2.42
N TYR A 98 7.84 -5.89 -1.19
CA TYR A 98 8.49 -6.42 0.02
C TYR A 98 7.63 -7.49 0.66
N LYS A 99 8.30 -8.50 1.21
CA LYS A 99 7.72 -9.42 2.18
C LYS A 99 8.49 -9.27 3.49
N GLY A 100 7.88 -8.62 4.48
CA GLY A 100 8.62 -8.24 5.67
C GLY A 100 9.84 -7.41 5.30
N ASN A 101 11.02 -7.77 5.80
CA ASN A 101 12.27 -7.05 5.53
C ASN A 101 12.94 -7.39 4.18
N ILE A 102 12.34 -8.27 3.39
CA ILE A 102 12.94 -8.76 2.14
C ILE A 102 12.29 -8.10 0.94
N GLU A 103 13.09 -7.43 0.10
CA GLU A 103 12.66 -6.96 -1.22
C GLU A 103 12.58 -8.17 -2.15
N VAL A 104 11.36 -8.55 -2.56
CA VAL A 104 11.11 -9.73 -3.40
C VAL A 104 10.95 -9.38 -4.87
N SER A 105 10.70 -8.12 -5.20
CA SER A 105 10.61 -7.65 -6.59
C SER A 105 10.92 -6.16 -6.70
N ARG A 106 11.56 -5.83 -7.82
CA ARG A 106 11.84 -4.45 -8.24
C ARG A 106 11.67 -4.38 -9.74
N SER A 107 10.80 -3.51 -10.23
CA SER A 107 10.58 -3.30 -11.66
C SER A 107 10.52 -1.82 -12.01
N LEU A 108 11.02 -1.47 -13.19
CA LEU A 108 11.01 -0.11 -13.72
C LEU A 108 10.14 -0.08 -14.98
N GLY A 109 9.15 0.80 -15.01
CA GLY A 109 8.33 1.05 -16.18
C GLY A 109 7.37 -0.09 -16.57
N GLN A 110 7.19 -1.08 -15.72
CA GLN A 110 6.29 -2.21 -15.99
C GLN A 110 4.83 -1.77 -15.98
N VAL A 111 4.09 -2.08 -17.04
CA VAL A 111 2.67 -1.74 -17.21
C VAL A 111 1.78 -2.96 -17.48
N ASP A 112 2.39 -4.12 -17.69
CA ASP A 112 1.65 -5.36 -17.91
C ASP A 112 1.04 -5.89 -16.61
N LYS A 113 -0.30 -6.06 -16.62
CA LYS A 113 -1.04 -6.50 -15.45
C LYS A 113 -0.56 -7.87 -14.95
N SER A 114 -0.34 -8.82 -15.84
CA SER A 114 0.05 -10.18 -15.45
C SER A 114 1.41 -10.20 -14.76
N ILE A 115 2.34 -9.39 -15.22
CA ILE A 115 3.69 -9.27 -14.66
C ILE A 115 3.65 -8.54 -13.32
N ILE A 116 2.92 -7.42 -13.24
CA ILE A 116 2.76 -6.68 -11.97
C ILE A 116 2.13 -7.59 -10.90
N TYR A 117 1.07 -8.32 -11.24
CA TYR A 117 0.41 -9.25 -10.33
C TYR A 117 1.34 -10.40 -9.90
N SER A 118 2.09 -10.95 -10.84
CA SER A 118 3.10 -11.98 -10.54
C SER A 118 4.16 -11.46 -9.57
N ASN A 119 4.62 -10.23 -9.75
CA ASN A 119 5.58 -9.61 -8.84
C ASN A 119 5.00 -9.40 -7.43
N ILE A 120 3.74 -8.97 -7.33
CA ILE A 120 3.06 -8.82 -6.03
C ILE A 120 2.93 -10.17 -5.33
N LYS A 121 2.57 -11.22 -6.08
CA LYS A 121 2.43 -12.58 -5.53
C LYS A 121 3.72 -13.16 -4.96
N LYS A 122 4.89 -12.69 -5.37
CA LYS A 122 6.17 -13.06 -4.75
C LYS A 122 6.26 -12.66 -3.27
N GLY A 123 5.46 -11.68 -2.86
CA GLY A 123 5.38 -11.21 -1.48
C GLY A 123 4.28 -11.86 -0.64
N ILE A 124 3.53 -12.78 -1.21
CA ILE A 124 2.40 -13.42 -0.52
C ILE A 124 2.74 -14.84 -0.09
#